data_61ab78e4a49d174a1beb5056a0c231d3
#
_entry.id   61ab78e4a49d174a1beb5056a0c231d3
#
_cell.length_a   1.000
_cell.length_b   1.000
_cell.length_c   1.000
_cell.angle_alpha   90.00
_cell.angle_beta   90.00
_cell.angle_gamma   90.00
#
_symmetry.space_group_name_H-M   'P 1'
#
loop_
_entity.id
_entity.type
_entity.pdbx_description
1 polymer ?
#
loop_
_entity_poly.entity_id
_entity_poly.type
_entity_poly.pdbx_seq_one_letter_code
_entity_poly.pdbx_strand_id
1 'polypeptide(L)'
;MANNELQKRPPEKKKESFGQPSMKWYDFLKDLGLYLYAVVVALMACTTISGLTNAQAVAWLKEHGFEFLWTIDLVSCVTLFALAAYAVLIRFALAKKKAKAPVMLLSLHVLDVVLNLVQLIITGNVAPKLNAIVPGMMQTDLFSSLMPIVGGLVLIFVNLTYFRKRKELFQN
;
A
#
# COMPACT_ATOMS: atom_id res chain seq x y z
N MET A 1 50.51 -8.83 -50.95
CA MET A 1 49.32 -9.55 -50.47
C MET A 1 49.44 -9.64 -48.95
N ALA A 2 48.80 -8.71 -48.25
CA ALA A 2 48.84 -8.62 -46.79
C ALA A 2 47.48 -9.10 -46.25
N ASN A 3 47.50 -10.27 -45.59
CA ASN A 3 46.35 -10.85 -44.93
C ASN A 3 46.02 -10.11 -43.64
N ASN A 4 44.97 -9.32 -43.66
CA ASN A 4 44.33 -8.73 -42.47
C ASN A 4 43.45 -9.81 -41.84
N GLU A 5 43.99 -10.63 -40.97
CA GLU A 5 43.19 -11.41 -40.04
C GLU A 5 42.66 -10.50 -38.92
N LEU A 6 41.45 -10.00 -39.13
CA LEU A 6 40.64 -9.38 -38.08
C LEU A 6 40.36 -10.42 -37.00
N GLN A 7 41.22 -10.41 -35.95
CA GLN A 7 40.97 -11.13 -34.73
C GLN A 7 39.63 -10.74 -34.12
N LYS A 8 38.57 -11.51 -34.40
CA LYS A 8 37.28 -11.42 -33.68
C LYS A 8 37.57 -11.75 -32.23
N ARG A 9 37.64 -10.69 -31.39
CA ARG A 9 37.60 -10.88 -29.93
C ARG A 9 36.34 -11.65 -29.60
N PRO A 10 36.40 -12.75 -28.80
CA PRO A 10 35.22 -13.42 -28.32
C PRO A 10 34.38 -12.43 -27.52
N PRO A 11 33.02 -12.50 -27.57
CA PRO A 11 32.19 -11.65 -26.78
C PRO A 11 32.55 -11.82 -25.31
N GLU A 12 32.97 -10.74 -24.67
CA GLU A 12 33.17 -10.69 -23.22
C GLU A 12 31.90 -11.22 -22.54
N LYS A 13 31.97 -12.45 -22.04
CA LYS A 13 30.97 -12.97 -21.11
C LYS A 13 30.90 -11.94 -19.97
N LYS A 14 29.83 -11.17 -19.86
CA LYS A 14 29.51 -10.36 -18.69
C LYS A 14 29.72 -11.28 -17.50
N LYS A 15 30.78 -11.04 -16.72
CA LYS A 15 30.98 -11.69 -15.42
C LYS A 15 29.71 -11.42 -14.63
N GLU A 16 28.83 -12.40 -14.51
CA GLU A 16 27.80 -12.39 -13.49
C GLU A 16 28.57 -12.24 -12.17
N SER A 17 28.49 -11.05 -11.58
CA SER A 17 29.15 -10.78 -10.32
C SER A 17 28.46 -11.67 -9.28
N PHE A 18 29.13 -12.74 -8.91
CA PHE A 18 28.74 -13.59 -7.80
C PHE A 18 28.54 -12.68 -6.58
N GLY A 19 27.27 -12.39 -6.23
CA GLY A 19 26.95 -11.65 -5.00
C GLY A 19 26.01 -10.44 -5.12
N GLN A 20 25.58 -9.99 -6.32
CA GLN A 20 24.55 -8.94 -6.34
C GLN A 20 23.20 -9.52 -5.92
N PRO A 21 22.57 -8.99 -4.85
CA PRO A 21 21.28 -9.48 -4.40
C PRO A 21 20.23 -9.25 -5.49
N SER A 22 19.38 -10.25 -5.72
CA SER A 22 18.29 -10.19 -6.71
C SER A 22 17.46 -8.92 -6.59
N MET A 23 17.20 -8.21 -7.71
CA MET A 23 16.38 -7.00 -7.77
C MET A 23 14.91 -7.30 -8.06
N LYS A 24 14.49 -8.55 -8.17
CA LYS A 24 13.13 -8.96 -8.53
C LYS A 24 12.03 -8.29 -7.69
N TRP A 25 12.26 -8.14 -6.38
CA TRP A 25 11.30 -7.49 -5.49
C TRP A 25 11.19 -5.98 -5.77
N TYR A 26 12.32 -5.32 -6.01
CA TYR A 26 12.35 -3.91 -6.40
C TYR A 26 11.63 -3.68 -7.74
N ASP A 27 11.91 -4.52 -8.74
CA ASP A 27 11.29 -4.42 -10.06
C ASP A 27 9.78 -4.67 -9.95
N PHE A 28 9.35 -5.69 -9.17
CA PHE A 28 7.94 -5.91 -8.88
C PHE A 28 7.28 -4.68 -8.25
N LEU A 29 7.88 -4.10 -7.20
CA LEU A 29 7.31 -2.93 -6.53
C LEU A 29 7.19 -1.73 -7.48
N LYS A 30 8.25 -1.46 -8.25
CA LYS A 30 8.33 -0.32 -9.17
C LYS A 30 7.38 -0.47 -10.36
N ASP A 31 7.29 -1.65 -10.95
CA ASP A 31 6.62 -1.84 -12.23
C ASP A 31 5.14 -2.26 -12.07
N LEU A 32 4.78 -2.93 -10.99
CA LEU A 32 3.44 -3.46 -10.77
C LEU A 32 2.87 -3.17 -9.37
N GLY A 33 3.61 -3.51 -8.32
CA GLY A 33 3.07 -3.59 -6.96
C GLY A 33 2.45 -2.28 -6.46
N LEU A 34 3.13 -1.15 -6.64
CA LEU A 34 2.63 0.17 -6.21
C LEU A 34 1.47 0.69 -7.07
N TYR A 35 1.42 0.35 -8.36
CA TYR A 35 0.26 0.68 -9.18
C TYR A 35 -0.96 -0.13 -8.76
N LEU A 36 -0.77 -1.44 -8.55
CA LEU A 36 -1.86 -2.29 -8.09
C LEU A 36 -2.41 -1.82 -6.74
N TYR A 37 -1.51 -1.51 -5.79
CA TYR A 37 -1.89 -0.91 -4.51
C TYR A 37 -2.69 0.38 -4.70
N ALA A 38 -2.21 1.32 -5.51
CA ALA A 38 -2.88 2.60 -5.76
C ALA A 38 -4.29 2.40 -6.36
N VAL A 39 -4.44 1.47 -7.31
CA VAL A 39 -5.75 1.15 -7.92
C VAL A 39 -6.69 0.55 -6.87
N VAL A 40 -6.24 -0.43 -6.10
CA VAL A 40 -7.07 -1.07 -5.06
C VAL A 40 -7.54 -0.04 -4.04
N VAL A 41 -6.63 0.79 -3.52
CA VAL A 41 -6.96 1.82 -2.52
C VAL A 41 -7.89 2.89 -3.10
N ALA A 42 -7.71 3.29 -4.36
CA ALA A 42 -8.62 4.21 -5.03
C ALA A 42 -10.03 3.60 -5.23
N LEU A 43 -10.13 2.32 -5.57
CA LEU A 43 -11.42 1.62 -5.64
C LEU A 43 -12.10 1.57 -4.27
N MET A 44 -11.37 1.31 -3.20
CA MET A 44 -11.91 1.37 -1.84
C MET A 44 -12.43 2.77 -1.51
N ALA A 45 -11.73 3.83 -1.88
CA ALA A 45 -12.21 5.21 -1.72
C ALA A 45 -13.52 5.45 -2.49
N CYS A 46 -13.62 4.95 -3.72
CA CYS A 46 -14.85 5.07 -4.53
C CYS A 46 -16.04 4.32 -3.90
N THR A 47 -15.83 3.15 -3.30
CA THR A 47 -16.90 2.44 -2.57
C THR A 47 -17.35 3.22 -1.33
N THR A 48 -16.42 3.85 -0.61
CA THR A 48 -16.76 4.73 0.52
C THR A 48 -17.60 5.92 0.09
N ILE A 49 -17.29 6.55 -1.06
CA ILE A 49 -18.11 7.64 -1.63
C ILE A 49 -19.55 7.19 -1.88
N SER A 50 -19.74 5.98 -2.42
CA SER A 50 -21.10 5.45 -2.64
C SER A 50 -21.91 5.38 -1.35
N GLY A 51 -21.30 5.01 -0.23
CA GLY A 51 -21.94 5.04 1.08
C GLY A 51 -22.27 6.46 1.55
N LEU A 52 -21.31 7.39 1.40
CA LEU A 52 -21.47 8.80 1.79
C LEU A 52 -22.57 9.53 1.02
N THR A 53 -22.82 9.17 -0.23
CA THR A 53 -23.83 9.80 -1.12
C THR A 53 -25.17 9.11 -1.05
N ASN A 54 -25.31 8.00 -0.33
CA ASN A 54 -26.59 7.32 -0.15
C ASN A 54 -27.46 8.06 0.88
N ALA A 55 -28.41 8.86 0.40
CA ALA A 55 -29.27 9.69 1.23
C ALA A 55 -30.05 8.89 2.28
N GLN A 56 -30.49 7.66 1.95
CA GLN A 56 -31.21 6.80 2.89
C GLN A 56 -30.33 6.32 4.02
N ALA A 57 -29.10 5.88 3.71
CA ALA A 57 -28.12 5.45 4.70
C ALA A 57 -27.74 6.61 5.63
N VAL A 58 -27.50 7.81 5.08
CA VAL A 58 -27.16 9.00 5.86
C VAL A 58 -28.32 9.40 6.79
N ALA A 59 -29.55 9.41 6.28
CA ALA A 59 -30.73 9.70 7.08
C ALA A 59 -30.91 8.71 8.24
N TRP A 60 -30.74 7.42 7.97
CA TRP A 60 -30.79 6.35 8.96
C TRP A 60 -29.72 6.50 10.05
N LEU A 61 -28.48 6.81 9.68
CA LEU A 61 -27.38 7.05 10.64
C LEU A 61 -27.70 8.24 11.55
N LYS A 62 -28.26 9.31 11.01
CA LYS A 62 -28.66 10.49 11.77
C LYS A 62 -29.80 10.20 12.74
N GLU A 63 -30.83 9.49 12.30
CA GLU A 63 -31.97 9.09 13.11
C GLU A 63 -31.57 8.26 14.34
N HIS A 64 -30.53 7.40 14.18
CA HIS A 64 -30.06 6.52 15.25
C HIS A 64 -28.84 7.05 16.03
N GLY A 65 -28.44 8.31 15.80
CA GLY A 65 -27.37 8.96 16.55
C GLY A 65 -25.94 8.51 16.13
N PHE A 66 -25.79 7.97 14.91
CA PHE A 66 -24.51 7.55 14.34
C PHE A 66 -23.97 8.48 13.25
N GLU A 67 -24.44 9.74 13.21
CA GLU A 67 -24.00 10.71 12.20
C GLU A 67 -22.49 10.94 12.15
N PHE A 68 -21.77 10.70 13.26
CA PHE A 68 -20.32 10.79 13.32
C PHE A 68 -19.62 9.79 12.38
N LEU A 69 -20.25 8.65 12.03
CA LEU A 69 -19.71 7.67 11.08
C LEU A 69 -19.58 8.29 9.69
N TRP A 70 -20.51 9.14 9.28
CA TRP A 70 -20.38 9.86 8.02
C TRP A 70 -19.11 10.72 7.95
N THR A 71 -18.77 11.40 9.05
CA THR A 71 -17.52 12.18 9.13
C THR A 71 -16.28 11.28 9.08
N ILE A 72 -16.33 10.14 9.76
CA ILE A 72 -15.23 9.15 9.73
C ILE A 72 -15.05 8.62 8.31
N ASP A 73 -16.12 8.26 7.63
CA ASP A 73 -16.07 7.75 6.25
C ASP A 73 -15.55 8.82 5.28
N LEU A 74 -15.93 10.09 5.46
CA LEU A 74 -15.42 11.20 4.66
C LEU A 74 -13.90 11.37 4.84
N VAL A 75 -13.41 11.37 6.09
CA VAL A 75 -11.97 11.44 6.40
C VAL A 75 -11.25 10.24 5.83
N SER A 76 -11.82 9.05 5.96
CA SER A 76 -11.26 7.80 5.40
C SER A 76 -11.15 7.88 3.88
N CYS A 77 -12.18 8.36 3.20
CA CYS A 77 -12.20 8.53 1.75
C CYS A 77 -11.05 9.46 1.28
N VAL A 78 -10.92 10.64 1.91
CA VAL A 78 -9.83 11.59 1.57
C VAL A 78 -8.46 10.96 1.83
N THR A 79 -8.32 10.23 2.94
CA THR A 79 -7.06 9.56 3.31
C THR A 79 -6.70 8.46 2.31
N LEU A 80 -7.66 7.66 1.86
CA LEU A 80 -7.43 6.61 0.86
C LEU A 80 -6.97 7.20 -0.48
N PHE A 81 -7.58 8.30 -0.96
CA PHE A 81 -7.09 8.97 -2.17
C PHE A 81 -5.69 9.54 -1.99
N ALA A 82 -5.38 10.11 -0.82
CA ALA A 82 -4.04 10.61 -0.53
C ALA A 82 -3.00 9.46 -0.52
N LEU A 83 -3.35 8.29 0.03
CA LEU A 83 -2.48 7.10 0.01
C LEU A 83 -2.28 6.57 -1.41
N ALA A 84 -3.32 6.52 -2.24
CA ALA A 84 -3.21 6.12 -3.64
C ALA A 84 -2.25 7.06 -4.41
N ALA A 85 -2.41 8.37 -4.26
CA ALA A 85 -1.51 9.36 -4.85
C ALA A 85 -0.08 9.21 -4.31
N TYR A 86 0.08 8.98 -3.00
CA TYR A 86 1.37 8.80 -2.37
C TYR A 86 2.10 7.54 -2.89
N ALA A 87 1.38 6.43 -3.09
CA ALA A 87 1.94 5.21 -3.69
C ALA A 87 2.51 5.47 -5.11
N VAL A 88 1.79 6.27 -5.93
CA VAL A 88 2.29 6.67 -7.25
C VAL A 88 3.55 7.53 -7.14
N LEU A 89 3.61 8.47 -6.19
CA LEU A 89 4.82 9.27 -5.94
C LEU A 89 6.02 8.41 -5.52
N ILE A 90 5.79 7.41 -4.65
CA ILE A 90 6.82 6.44 -4.23
C ILE A 90 7.33 5.66 -5.44
N ARG A 91 6.43 5.22 -6.32
CA ARG A 91 6.81 4.51 -7.55
C ARG A 91 7.78 5.35 -8.40
N PHE A 92 7.49 6.64 -8.59
CA PHE A 92 8.40 7.53 -9.34
C PHE A 92 9.72 7.75 -8.59
N ALA A 93 9.70 7.86 -7.27
CA ALA A 93 10.90 7.99 -6.45
C ALA A 93 11.78 6.74 -6.54
N LEU A 94 11.18 5.53 -6.52
CA LEU A 94 11.86 4.25 -6.73
C LEU A 94 12.45 4.19 -8.14
N ALA A 95 11.69 4.50 -9.18
CA ALA A 95 12.15 4.46 -10.57
C ALA A 95 13.40 5.36 -10.78
N LYS A 96 13.47 6.49 -10.09
CA LYS A 96 14.61 7.42 -10.11
C LYS A 96 15.68 7.07 -9.07
N LYS A 97 15.56 5.96 -8.35
CA LYS A 97 16.48 5.51 -7.28
C LYS A 97 16.80 6.60 -6.25
N LYS A 98 15.83 7.46 -5.93
CA LYS A 98 16.02 8.53 -4.94
C LYS A 98 16.34 7.98 -3.56
N ALA A 99 17.27 8.60 -2.84
CA ALA A 99 17.68 8.19 -1.49
C ALA A 99 16.52 8.06 -0.49
N LYS A 100 15.48 8.89 -0.65
CA LYS A 100 14.28 8.89 0.21
C LYS A 100 13.25 7.81 -0.14
N ALA A 101 13.36 7.16 -1.32
CA ALA A 101 12.33 6.23 -1.79
C ALA A 101 12.07 5.03 -0.85
N PRO A 102 13.08 4.36 -0.27
CA PRO A 102 12.85 3.29 0.70
C PRO A 102 12.10 3.77 1.97
N VAL A 103 12.43 4.97 2.46
CA VAL A 103 11.77 5.56 3.64
C VAL A 103 10.32 5.90 3.33
N MET A 104 10.05 6.47 2.15
CA MET A 104 8.68 6.76 1.70
C MET A 104 7.85 5.48 1.58
N LEU A 105 8.42 4.38 1.08
CA LEU A 105 7.73 3.09 1.01
C LEU A 105 7.41 2.53 2.41
N LEU A 106 8.37 2.61 3.32
CA LEU A 106 8.15 2.19 4.71
C LEU A 106 7.06 3.03 5.38
N SER A 107 7.07 4.35 5.19
CA SER A 107 6.04 5.23 5.76
C SER A 107 4.65 4.93 5.20
N LEU A 108 4.52 4.54 3.92
CA LEU A 108 3.25 4.09 3.36
C LEU A 108 2.69 2.89 4.13
N HIS A 109 3.50 1.85 4.35
CA HIS A 109 3.05 0.67 5.09
C HIS A 109 2.76 0.95 6.57
N VAL A 110 3.53 1.85 7.20
CA VAL A 110 3.26 2.28 8.59
C VAL A 110 1.92 3.01 8.67
N LEU A 111 1.65 3.93 7.74
CA LEU A 111 0.35 4.63 7.66
C LEU A 111 -0.80 3.65 7.45
N ASP A 112 -0.62 2.67 6.57
CA ASP A 112 -1.59 1.62 6.29
C ASP A 112 -1.93 0.81 7.55
N VAL A 113 -0.91 0.37 8.29
CA VAL A 113 -1.09 -0.35 9.56
C VAL A 113 -1.82 0.51 10.59
N VAL A 114 -1.45 1.78 10.73
CA VAL A 114 -2.10 2.72 11.67
C VAL A 114 -3.57 2.91 11.31
N LEU A 115 -3.89 3.10 10.03
CA LEU A 115 -5.28 3.26 9.58
C LEU A 115 -6.11 2.01 9.84
N ASN A 116 -5.57 0.83 9.56
CA ASN A 116 -6.26 -0.44 9.86
C ASN A 116 -6.47 -0.64 11.37
N LEU A 117 -5.53 -0.22 12.23
CA LEU A 117 -5.69 -0.24 13.68
C LEU A 117 -6.81 0.72 14.12
N VAL A 118 -6.83 1.94 13.59
CA VAL A 118 -7.90 2.90 13.89
C VAL A 118 -9.26 2.35 13.45
N GLN A 119 -9.34 1.79 12.25
CA GLN A 119 -10.56 1.16 11.75
C GLN A 119 -11.02 -0.01 12.63
N LEU A 120 -10.10 -0.86 13.09
CA LEU A 120 -10.39 -1.96 14.01
C LEU A 120 -10.99 -1.44 15.32
N ILE A 121 -10.43 -0.36 15.89
CA ILE A 121 -10.92 0.25 17.13
C ILE A 121 -12.34 0.83 16.91
N ILE A 122 -12.54 1.56 15.82
CA ILE A 122 -13.85 2.14 15.50
C ILE A 122 -14.89 1.03 15.33
N THR A 123 -14.61 0.03 14.50
CA THR A 123 -15.49 -1.09 14.22
C THR A 123 -15.81 -1.86 15.50
N GLY A 124 -14.81 -2.15 16.34
CA GLY A 124 -14.99 -2.85 17.61
C GLY A 124 -15.92 -2.12 18.60
N ASN A 125 -15.94 -0.78 18.57
CA ASN A 125 -16.80 0.02 19.45
C ASN A 125 -18.20 0.26 18.86
N VAL A 126 -18.31 0.31 17.54
CA VAL A 126 -19.56 0.68 16.83
C VAL A 126 -20.41 -0.55 16.51
N ALA A 127 -19.81 -1.63 16.08
CA ALA A 127 -20.51 -2.82 15.63
C ALA A 127 -21.48 -3.42 16.68
N PRO A 128 -21.10 -3.53 17.98
CA PRO A 128 -22.05 -4.04 18.98
C PRO A 128 -23.29 -3.15 19.12
N LYS A 129 -23.13 -1.82 19.00
CA LYS A 129 -24.22 -0.85 19.10
C LYS A 129 -25.15 -0.91 17.88
N LEU A 130 -24.59 -1.02 16.68
CA LEU A 130 -25.36 -1.16 15.45
C LEU A 130 -26.10 -2.50 15.41
N ASN A 131 -25.47 -3.59 15.81
CA ASN A 131 -26.08 -4.92 15.85
C ASN A 131 -27.18 -5.04 16.92
N ALA A 132 -27.17 -4.20 17.94
CA ALA A 132 -28.29 -4.10 18.90
C ALA A 132 -29.55 -3.49 18.29
N ILE A 133 -29.41 -2.64 17.27
CA ILE A 133 -30.53 -2.02 16.56
C ILE A 133 -30.99 -2.92 15.40
N VAL A 134 -30.02 -3.35 14.56
CA VAL A 134 -30.26 -4.24 13.43
C VAL A 134 -29.33 -5.46 13.54
N PRO A 135 -29.84 -6.60 13.99
CA PRO A 135 -29.03 -7.80 14.16
C PRO A 135 -28.35 -8.23 12.85
N GLY A 136 -27.03 -8.43 12.90
CA GLY A 136 -26.24 -8.84 11.73
C GLY A 136 -25.89 -7.73 10.76
N MET A 137 -26.17 -6.46 11.08
CA MET A 137 -25.83 -5.32 10.23
C MET A 137 -24.32 -5.17 10.02
N MET A 138 -23.53 -5.45 11.04
CA MET A 138 -22.08 -5.42 10.98
C MET A 138 -21.49 -6.76 11.42
N GLN A 139 -21.03 -7.56 10.46
CA GLN A 139 -20.29 -8.78 10.77
C GLN A 139 -18.83 -8.40 11.07
N THR A 140 -18.44 -8.56 12.33
CA THR A 140 -17.05 -8.39 12.76
C THR A 140 -16.37 -9.75 12.81
N ASP A 141 -15.71 -10.13 11.73
CA ASP A 141 -14.75 -11.21 11.78
C ASP A 141 -13.38 -10.64 12.20
N LEU A 142 -12.96 -11.04 13.40
CA LEU A 142 -11.69 -10.61 13.98
C LEU A 142 -10.50 -11.00 13.10
N PHE A 143 -10.57 -12.17 12.47
CA PHE A 143 -9.51 -12.65 11.60
C PHE A 143 -9.35 -11.75 10.38
N SER A 144 -10.45 -11.46 9.66
CA SER A 144 -10.45 -10.56 8.51
C SER A 144 -9.98 -9.15 8.86
N SER A 145 -10.29 -8.67 10.06
CA SER A 145 -9.87 -7.36 10.54
C SER A 145 -8.39 -7.27 10.91
N LEU A 146 -7.79 -8.37 11.39
CA LEU A 146 -6.37 -8.43 11.78
C LEU A 146 -5.44 -8.71 10.60
N MET A 147 -5.90 -9.39 9.56
CA MET A 147 -5.05 -9.78 8.41
C MET A 147 -4.37 -8.60 7.72
N PRO A 148 -5.02 -7.45 7.46
CA PRO A 148 -4.34 -6.28 6.87
C PRO A 148 -3.23 -5.74 7.77
N ILE A 149 -3.43 -5.73 9.09
CA ILE A 149 -2.45 -5.27 10.07
C ILE A 149 -1.22 -6.18 10.05
N VAL A 150 -1.43 -7.49 10.15
CA VAL A 150 -0.33 -8.48 10.10
C VAL A 150 0.39 -8.41 8.77
N GLY A 151 -0.34 -8.36 7.66
CA GLY A 151 0.23 -8.21 6.32
C GLY A 151 1.09 -6.95 6.19
N GLY A 152 0.60 -5.81 6.69
CA GLY A 152 1.33 -4.55 6.70
C GLY A 152 2.63 -4.62 7.52
N LEU A 153 2.59 -5.25 8.71
CA LEU A 153 3.79 -5.46 9.53
C LEU A 153 4.82 -6.35 8.84
N VAL A 154 4.38 -7.42 8.17
CA VAL A 154 5.26 -8.29 7.37
C VAL A 154 5.89 -7.50 6.23
N LEU A 155 5.12 -6.67 5.51
CA LEU A 155 5.64 -5.83 4.43
C LEU A 155 6.65 -4.79 4.95
N ILE A 156 6.42 -4.18 6.12
CA ILE A 156 7.40 -3.29 6.77
C ILE A 156 8.71 -4.04 6.99
N PHE A 157 8.66 -5.22 7.61
CA PHE A 157 9.85 -6.01 7.92
C PHE A 157 10.60 -6.46 6.65
N VAL A 158 9.88 -6.97 5.67
CA VAL A 158 10.45 -7.41 4.38
C VAL A 158 11.14 -6.23 3.67
N ASN A 159 10.45 -5.09 3.55
CA ASN A 159 11.00 -3.91 2.88
C ASN A 159 12.18 -3.32 3.65
N LEU A 160 12.11 -3.23 4.98
CA LEU A 160 13.21 -2.75 5.81
C LEU A 160 14.47 -3.61 5.59
N THR A 161 14.33 -4.94 5.66
CA THR A 161 15.43 -5.89 5.46
C THR A 161 15.97 -5.83 4.04
N TYR A 162 15.07 -5.76 3.06
CA TYR A 162 15.42 -5.71 1.64
C TYR A 162 16.23 -4.45 1.30
N PHE A 163 15.74 -3.27 1.66
CA PHE A 163 16.39 -2.00 1.32
C PHE A 163 17.63 -1.71 2.18
N ARG A 164 17.68 -2.21 3.42
CA ARG A 164 18.88 -2.11 4.25
C ARG A 164 20.10 -2.76 3.59
N LYS A 165 19.91 -3.92 2.92
CA LYS A 165 20.97 -4.62 2.19
C LYS A 165 21.36 -3.95 0.87
N ARG A 166 20.60 -2.92 0.42
CA ARG A 166 20.75 -2.28 -0.90
C ARG A 166 20.87 -0.76 -0.82
N LYS A 167 21.31 -0.26 0.32
CA LYS A 167 21.48 1.19 0.56
C LYS A 167 22.26 1.90 -0.56
N GLU A 168 23.28 1.25 -1.11
CA GLU A 168 24.16 1.80 -2.13
C GLU A 168 23.45 2.11 -3.46
N LEU A 169 22.29 1.51 -3.70
CA LEU A 169 21.51 1.75 -4.91
C LEU A 169 20.68 3.05 -4.85
N PHE A 170 20.51 3.63 -3.68
CA PHE A 170 19.67 4.79 -3.40
C PHE A 170 20.49 5.94 -2.81
N GLN A 171 21.43 6.47 -3.61
CA GLN A 171 22.35 7.53 -3.18
C GLN A 171 22.08 8.89 -3.84
N ASN A 172 21.11 8.96 -4.76
CA ASN A 172 20.75 10.17 -5.50
C ASN A 172 19.57 10.93 -4.89
#